data_4ae8541a919d6e8ff5dbce075006e45f
#
_entry.id   4ae8541a919d6e8ff5dbce075006e45f
#
_cell.length_a   1.000
_cell.length_b   1.000
_cell.length_c   1.000
_cell.angle_alpha   90.00
_cell.angle_beta   90.00
_cell.angle_gamma   90.00
#
_symmetry.space_group_name_H-M   'P 1'
#
loop_
_entity.id
_entity.type
_entity.pdbx_description
1 polymer ?
#
loop_
_entity_poly.entity_id
_entity_poly.type
_entity_poly.pdbx_seq_one_letter_code
_entity_poly.pdbx_strand_id
1 'polypeptide(L)'
;MKVFNYVVKNPYGLHARPAALIAQACISFKSIVTIETEEAKASGSDVLQILRLQAKQGSNLKISIDGPDEDEVEKKLLEVLCDCAPKNKKADILKIAFFGTKDYDRIFFSELSKDRGDDAYNVDIKYFSSRLTIESAHLAKGFDAVCIFVNDEAPRPVIEALHEGGVKLILLRCAGFNNVDAKAAKEYGITVLRVPAYSPYAVAEHAMTIIQAANRRIHKAYNKVKDNNFALSGLLGIDLHNKVAGIMGTGRIGVCMANICKGYGMTVLGWDAFPNKKLEEDGLLTYVSKEELLERSDLISLHAPLIMGDGGTYHLINSDTINMMKDNVMLVNTSRGGLIDIEALIAALKANKFHAVALDVYEGEDENVYTDHSEDMLTNDIVARLCNFPNLILTSHQAFFTREALQAIASVTMENSRNFNESLPYGQAEVK
;
A
#
# COMPACT_ATOMS: atom_id res chain seq x y z
N MET A 1 -0.29 -7.67 42.14
CA MET A 1 0.97 -7.73 41.38
C MET A 1 1.44 -9.17 41.28
N LYS A 2 1.51 -9.71 40.07
CA LYS A 2 2.07 -11.04 39.77
C LYS A 2 3.48 -10.93 39.24
N VAL A 3 4.32 -11.94 39.55
CA VAL A 3 5.70 -12.00 39.06
C VAL A 3 6.01 -13.42 38.66
N PHE A 4 6.56 -13.61 37.45
CA PHE A 4 7.09 -14.88 37.00
C PHE A 4 8.41 -14.72 36.25
N ASN A 5 9.16 -15.80 36.15
CA ASN A 5 10.42 -15.82 35.41
C ASN A 5 10.22 -16.60 34.11
N TYR A 6 10.85 -16.12 33.03
CA TYR A 6 10.87 -16.79 31.76
C TYR A 6 12.29 -16.82 31.19
N VAL A 7 12.72 -17.99 30.76
CA VAL A 7 14.01 -18.16 30.07
C VAL A 7 13.78 -18.03 28.60
N VAL A 8 14.45 -17.07 27.94
CA VAL A 8 14.36 -16.86 26.51
C VAL A 8 14.81 -18.12 25.76
N LYS A 9 13.86 -18.77 25.10
CA LYS A 9 14.09 -20.02 24.35
C LYS A 9 14.43 -19.76 22.87
N ASN A 10 14.13 -18.59 22.34
CA ASN A 10 14.41 -18.22 20.95
C ASN A 10 15.93 -18.08 20.74
N PRO A 11 16.53 -18.78 19.75
CA PRO A 11 17.98 -18.71 19.45
C PRO A 11 18.51 -17.32 19.18
N TYR A 12 17.65 -16.43 18.62
CA TYR A 12 17.98 -15.04 18.33
C TYR A 12 17.60 -14.06 19.44
N GLY A 13 17.15 -14.56 20.58
CA GLY A 13 16.73 -13.73 21.70
C GLY A 13 15.41 -12.98 21.44
N LEU A 14 15.25 -11.86 22.15
CA LEU A 14 14.12 -10.95 21.96
C LEU A 14 14.40 -9.96 20.82
N HIS A 15 14.35 -10.43 19.56
CA HIS A 15 14.45 -9.58 18.39
C HIS A 15 13.09 -8.90 18.05
N ALA A 16 13.00 -8.18 16.93
CA ALA A 16 11.86 -7.32 16.58
C ALA A 16 10.50 -8.03 16.64
N ARG A 17 10.40 -9.28 16.20
CA ARG A 17 9.12 -10.03 16.17
C ARG A 17 8.62 -10.42 17.58
N PRO A 18 9.39 -11.13 18.44
CA PRO A 18 8.99 -11.39 19.82
C PRO A 18 8.65 -10.12 20.59
N ALA A 19 9.48 -9.06 20.42
CA ALA A 19 9.24 -7.78 21.07
C ALA A 19 7.91 -7.14 20.66
N ALA A 20 7.57 -7.18 19.37
CA ALA A 20 6.29 -6.67 18.86
C ALA A 20 5.08 -7.47 19.36
N LEU A 21 5.19 -8.82 19.40
CA LEU A 21 4.11 -9.69 19.90
C LEU A 21 3.87 -9.48 21.40
N ILE A 22 4.93 -9.36 22.20
CA ILE A 22 4.83 -9.05 23.63
C ILE A 22 4.18 -7.70 23.83
N ALA A 23 4.64 -6.66 23.12
CA ALA A 23 4.09 -5.31 23.25
C ALA A 23 2.61 -5.26 22.84
N GLN A 24 2.24 -5.92 21.74
CA GLN A 24 0.85 -6.00 21.30
C GLN A 24 -0.04 -6.71 22.32
N ALA A 25 0.45 -7.80 22.94
CA ALA A 25 -0.25 -8.48 23.99
C ALA A 25 -0.47 -7.56 25.20
N CYS A 26 0.55 -6.82 25.62
CA CYS A 26 0.47 -5.93 26.78
C CYS A 26 -0.46 -4.72 26.56
N ILE A 27 -0.48 -4.13 25.36
CA ILE A 27 -1.31 -2.94 25.03
C ILE A 27 -2.82 -3.26 25.12
N SER A 28 -3.19 -4.53 24.96
CA SER A 28 -4.61 -4.95 24.96
C SER A 28 -5.26 -4.97 26.36
N PHE A 29 -4.48 -4.76 27.42
CA PHE A 29 -4.91 -4.88 28.82
C PHE A 29 -4.69 -3.60 29.61
N LYS A 30 -5.29 -3.55 30.81
CA LYS A 30 -5.19 -2.39 31.73
C LYS A 30 -4.01 -2.50 32.70
N SER A 31 -3.50 -3.71 32.95
CA SER A 31 -2.37 -3.95 33.82
C SER A 31 -1.06 -3.47 33.22
N ILE A 32 -0.19 -2.96 34.05
CA ILE A 32 1.15 -2.51 33.67
C ILE A 32 2.08 -3.72 33.69
N VAL A 33 2.73 -4.00 32.58
CA VAL A 33 3.73 -5.08 32.45
C VAL A 33 5.12 -4.48 32.44
N THR A 34 5.99 -5.05 33.26
CA THR A 34 7.41 -4.69 33.28
C THR A 34 8.24 -5.96 33.04
N ILE A 35 9.24 -5.87 32.17
CA ILE A 35 10.17 -6.93 31.83
C ILE A 35 11.57 -6.50 32.24
N GLU A 36 12.25 -7.30 33.06
CA GLU A 36 13.58 -7.01 33.62
C GLU A 36 14.55 -8.14 33.25
N THR A 37 15.74 -7.75 32.87
CA THR A 37 16.93 -8.60 32.85
C THR A 37 17.83 -8.24 34.04
N GLU A 38 18.97 -8.90 34.22
CA GLU A 38 19.95 -8.50 35.25
C GLU A 38 20.52 -7.09 35.02
N GLU A 39 20.52 -6.62 33.77
CA GLU A 39 21.19 -5.38 33.37
C GLU A 39 20.22 -4.24 33.01
N ALA A 40 18.98 -4.52 32.68
CA ALA A 40 18.04 -3.53 32.14
C ALA A 40 16.58 -3.84 32.45
N LYS A 41 15.73 -2.78 32.34
CA LYS A 41 14.29 -2.84 32.56
C LYS A 41 13.54 -2.18 31.39
N ALA A 42 12.42 -2.76 30.99
CA ALA A 42 11.57 -2.31 29.88
C ALA A 42 10.10 -2.33 30.24
N SER A 43 9.32 -1.42 29.65
CA SER A 43 7.87 -1.54 29.61
C SER A 43 7.47 -2.66 28.66
N GLY A 44 6.58 -3.57 29.10
CA GLY A 44 6.05 -4.62 28.27
C GLY A 44 5.23 -4.13 27.06
N SER A 45 4.75 -2.88 27.06
CA SER A 45 4.01 -2.26 25.97
C SER A 45 4.86 -1.48 24.95
N ASP A 46 6.18 -1.40 25.17
CA ASP A 46 7.09 -0.61 24.32
C ASP A 46 8.12 -1.51 23.62
N VAL A 47 7.94 -1.71 22.32
CA VAL A 47 8.79 -2.55 21.47
C VAL A 47 10.26 -2.13 21.53
N LEU A 48 10.54 -0.82 21.52
CA LEU A 48 11.92 -0.32 21.52
C LEU A 48 12.61 -0.54 22.86
N GLN A 49 11.88 -0.40 23.96
CA GLN A 49 12.44 -0.72 25.28
C GLN A 49 12.71 -2.21 25.42
N ILE A 50 11.81 -3.09 24.95
CA ILE A 50 12.00 -4.54 24.95
C ILE A 50 13.24 -4.93 24.13
N LEU A 51 13.43 -4.33 22.95
CA LEU A 51 14.63 -4.55 22.12
C LEU A 51 15.93 -4.10 22.80
N ARG A 52 15.88 -3.01 23.59
CA ARG A 52 17.04 -2.50 24.36
C ARG A 52 17.46 -3.44 25.49
N LEU A 53 16.63 -4.37 25.91
CA LEU A 53 17.03 -5.41 26.87
C LEU A 53 18.14 -6.31 26.31
N GLN A 54 18.31 -6.38 25.00
CA GLN A 54 19.29 -7.25 24.30
C GLN A 54 19.32 -8.69 24.82
N ALA A 55 18.15 -9.18 25.26
CA ALA A 55 18.03 -10.51 25.87
C ALA A 55 18.27 -11.59 24.81
N LYS A 56 19.32 -12.37 25.01
CA LYS A 56 19.77 -13.47 24.13
C LYS A 56 19.12 -14.80 24.57
N GLN A 57 19.26 -15.83 23.75
CA GLN A 57 18.87 -17.18 24.14
C GLN A 57 19.54 -17.54 25.51
N GLY A 58 18.75 -18.10 26.41
CA GLY A 58 19.16 -18.39 27.75
C GLY A 58 19.07 -17.25 28.75
N SER A 59 18.80 -16.00 28.33
CA SER A 59 18.60 -14.90 29.27
C SER A 59 17.36 -15.14 30.13
N ASN A 60 17.49 -14.86 31.44
CA ASN A 60 16.35 -14.87 32.37
C ASN A 60 15.61 -13.51 32.31
N LEU A 61 14.32 -13.55 32.06
CA LEU A 61 13.44 -12.41 32.15
C LEU A 61 12.58 -12.52 33.40
N LYS A 62 12.60 -11.51 34.24
CA LYS A 62 11.62 -11.33 35.31
C LYS A 62 10.49 -10.46 34.80
N ILE A 63 9.29 -11.03 34.75
CA ILE A 63 8.09 -10.34 34.23
C ILE A 63 7.18 -10.03 35.40
N SER A 64 6.88 -8.77 35.62
CA SER A 64 6.00 -8.27 36.68
C SER A 64 4.76 -7.67 36.05
N ILE A 65 3.57 -8.04 36.53
CA ILE A 65 2.27 -7.59 36.05
C ILE A 65 1.54 -6.97 37.26
N ASP A 66 1.09 -5.73 37.10
CA ASP A 66 0.39 -5.00 38.16
C ASP A 66 -0.87 -4.33 37.60
N GLY A 67 -2.05 -4.74 38.08
CA GLY A 67 -3.34 -4.19 37.68
C GLY A 67 -4.50 -5.17 37.80
N PRO A 68 -5.69 -4.76 37.33
CA PRO A 68 -6.94 -5.47 37.59
C PRO A 68 -7.11 -6.77 36.79
N ASP A 69 -6.41 -6.94 35.67
CA ASP A 69 -6.50 -8.06 34.72
C ASP A 69 -5.22 -8.89 34.65
N GLU A 70 -4.47 -8.96 35.77
CA GLU A 70 -3.15 -9.61 35.84
C GLU A 70 -3.18 -11.11 35.51
N ASP A 71 -4.27 -11.82 35.77
CA ASP A 71 -4.42 -13.25 35.44
C ASP A 71 -4.53 -13.48 33.92
N GLU A 72 -5.30 -12.62 33.25
CA GLU A 72 -5.51 -12.70 31.82
C GLU A 72 -4.25 -12.30 31.05
N VAL A 73 -3.55 -11.26 31.53
CA VAL A 73 -2.27 -10.80 30.98
C VAL A 73 -1.21 -11.90 31.10
N GLU A 74 -1.06 -12.53 32.27
CA GLU A 74 -0.13 -13.62 32.48
C GLU A 74 -0.37 -14.76 31.50
N LYS A 75 -1.64 -15.21 31.39
CA LYS A 75 -2.01 -16.26 30.44
C LYS A 75 -1.65 -15.90 29.00
N LYS A 76 -1.99 -14.67 28.58
CA LYS A 76 -1.69 -14.21 27.23
C LYS A 76 -0.20 -14.07 26.96
N LEU A 77 0.57 -13.55 27.91
CA LEU A 77 2.02 -13.46 27.79
C LEU A 77 2.69 -14.83 27.72
N LEU A 78 2.23 -15.80 28.52
CA LEU A 78 2.76 -17.17 28.46
C LEU A 78 2.45 -17.81 27.09
N GLU A 79 1.27 -17.60 26.51
CA GLU A 79 0.96 -18.05 25.14
C GLU A 79 1.93 -17.43 24.13
N VAL A 80 2.12 -16.10 24.15
CA VAL A 80 3.02 -15.39 23.25
C VAL A 80 4.48 -15.83 23.42
N LEU A 81 4.94 -15.97 24.65
CA LEU A 81 6.31 -16.41 24.95
C LEU A 81 6.55 -17.88 24.54
N CYS A 82 5.52 -18.74 24.65
CA CYS A 82 5.59 -20.11 24.14
C CYS A 82 5.63 -20.15 22.60
N ASP A 83 4.87 -19.29 21.94
CA ASP A 83 4.88 -19.17 20.47
C ASP A 83 6.19 -18.55 19.94
N CYS A 84 6.91 -17.79 20.76
CA CYS A 84 8.24 -17.31 20.45
C CYS A 84 9.36 -18.38 20.63
N ALA A 85 9.05 -19.57 21.16
CA ALA A 85 9.98 -20.68 21.22
C ALA A 85 10.12 -21.33 19.83
N PRO A 86 11.32 -21.84 19.46
CA PRO A 86 11.49 -22.53 18.19
C PRO A 86 10.53 -23.73 18.15
N LYS A 87 9.57 -23.69 17.22
CA LYS A 87 8.77 -24.88 16.91
C LYS A 87 9.68 -25.83 16.18
N ASN A 88 10.02 -26.96 16.78
CA ASN A 88 10.86 -28.04 16.23
C ASN A 88 10.18 -28.81 15.07
N LYS A 89 9.34 -28.17 14.27
CA LYS A 89 8.92 -28.63 12.96
C LYS A 89 9.66 -27.78 11.92
N LYS A 90 10.57 -28.39 11.17
CA LYS A 90 10.96 -27.85 9.87
C LYS A 90 9.66 -27.59 9.13
N ALA A 91 9.28 -26.33 9.00
CA ALA A 91 8.16 -25.98 8.14
C ALA A 91 8.49 -26.52 6.73
N ASP A 92 7.54 -27.19 6.10
CA ASP A 92 7.71 -27.67 4.75
C ASP A 92 8.01 -26.47 3.82
N ILE A 93 8.81 -26.69 2.79
CA ILE A 93 9.17 -25.66 1.83
C ILE A 93 7.88 -25.30 1.05
N LEU A 94 7.41 -24.07 1.20
CA LEU A 94 6.25 -23.56 0.47
C LEU A 94 6.65 -23.24 -0.99
N LYS A 95 6.08 -23.94 -1.95
CA LYS A 95 6.33 -23.73 -3.37
C LYS A 95 5.44 -22.62 -3.91
N ILE A 96 6.04 -21.56 -4.43
CA ILE A 96 5.32 -20.38 -4.92
C ILE A 96 5.52 -20.22 -6.43
N ALA A 97 4.42 -20.23 -7.20
CA ALA A 97 4.40 -19.82 -8.60
C ALA A 97 4.21 -18.30 -8.67
N PHE A 98 5.24 -17.57 -9.07
CA PHE A 98 5.25 -16.11 -9.12
C PHE A 98 4.98 -15.64 -10.54
N PHE A 99 3.77 -15.12 -10.81
CA PHE A 99 3.31 -14.68 -12.13
C PHE A 99 3.61 -13.21 -12.42
N GLY A 100 3.64 -12.85 -13.71
CA GLY A 100 3.84 -11.47 -14.16
C GLY A 100 5.15 -10.86 -13.68
N THR A 101 6.20 -11.69 -13.49
CA THR A 101 7.48 -11.30 -12.90
C THR A 101 8.19 -10.25 -13.73
N LYS A 102 8.63 -9.20 -13.08
CA LYS A 102 9.52 -8.16 -13.62
C LYS A 102 10.93 -8.28 -12.99
N ASP A 103 11.92 -7.63 -13.58
CA ASP A 103 13.32 -7.71 -13.08
C ASP A 103 13.45 -7.18 -11.64
N TYR A 104 12.73 -6.13 -11.30
CA TYR A 104 12.72 -5.59 -9.93
C TYR A 104 12.15 -6.58 -8.90
N ASP A 105 11.13 -7.37 -9.26
CA ASP A 105 10.60 -8.40 -8.37
C ASP A 105 11.70 -9.41 -8.01
N ARG A 106 12.47 -9.85 -9.02
CA ARG A 106 13.59 -10.79 -8.81
C ARG A 106 14.64 -10.24 -7.84
N ILE A 107 14.95 -8.95 -7.94
CA ILE A 107 15.93 -8.30 -7.06
C ILE A 107 15.48 -8.41 -5.60
N PHE A 108 14.30 -7.88 -5.27
CA PHE A 108 13.83 -7.80 -3.88
C PHE A 108 13.41 -9.15 -3.28
N PHE A 109 12.73 -10.01 -4.04
CA PHE A 109 12.27 -11.30 -3.53
C PHE A 109 13.40 -12.33 -3.46
N SER A 110 14.39 -12.33 -4.38
CA SER A 110 15.50 -13.27 -4.32
C SER A 110 16.48 -12.99 -3.18
N GLU A 111 16.63 -11.75 -2.75
CA GLU A 111 17.42 -11.42 -1.56
C GLU A 111 16.81 -12.06 -0.31
N LEU A 112 15.49 -11.90 -0.12
CA LEU A 112 14.78 -12.47 1.02
C LEU A 112 14.66 -13.99 0.99
N SER A 113 14.57 -14.62 -0.19
CA SER A 113 14.47 -16.06 -0.33
C SER A 113 15.81 -16.80 -0.14
N LYS A 114 16.93 -16.09 -0.23
CA LYS A 114 18.29 -16.67 -0.02
C LYS A 114 18.71 -16.75 1.44
N ASP A 115 17.98 -16.07 2.33
CA ASP A 115 18.25 -16.11 3.75
C ASP A 115 18.07 -17.54 4.27
N ARG A 116 19.17 -18.15 4.80
CA ARG A 116 19.25 -19.55 5.22
C ARG A 116 19.43 -19.70 6.73
N GLY A 117 18.96 -18.75 7.50
CA GLY A 117 18.93 -18.83 8.96
C GLY A 117 17.62 -19.42 9.48
N ASP A 118 17.48 -19.50 10.81
CA ASP A 118 16.21 -19.88 11.45
C ASP A 118 15.10 -18.85 11.19
N ASP A 119 15.43 -17.66 10.66
CA ASP A 119 14.50 -16.64 10.17
C ASP A 119 14.16 -16.77 8.66
N ALA A 120 14.69 -17.80 7.99
CA ALA A 120 14.40 -18.05 6.57
C ALA A 120 12.90 -18.26 6.35
N TYR A 121 12.40 -17.74 5.23
CA TYR A 121 10.98 -17.85 4.89
C TYR A 121 10.56 -19.26 4.44
N ASN A 122 11.48 -20.20 4.27
CA ASN A 122 11.26 -21.58 3.80
C ASN A 122 10.37 -21.63 2.54
N VAL A 123 10.73 -20.87 1.53
CA VAL A 123 10.02 -20.78 0.25
C VAL A 123 10.89 -21.25 -0.91
N ASP A 124 10.25 -21.84 -1.92
CA ASP A 124 10.82 -22.10 -3.25
C ASP A 124 10.00 -21.34 -4.28
N ILE A 125 10.58 -20.30 -4.87
CA ILE A 125 9.89 -19.40 -5.79
C ILE A 125 10.30 -19.70 -7.22
N LYS A 126 9.31 -20.10 -8.04
CA LYS A 126 9.49 -20.18 -9.48
C LYS A 126 8.85 -18.98 -10.16
N TYR A 127 9.66 -18.25 -10.89
CA TYR A 127 9.27 -17.01 -11.55
C TYR A 127 8.78 -17.25 -12.99
N PHE A 128 7.57 -16.76 -13.30
CA PHE A 128 6.98 -16.79 -14.64
C PHE A 128 6.80 -15.35 -15.14
N SER A 129 7.22 -15.06 -16.37
CA SER A 129 7.02 -13.75 -17.01
C SER A 129 5.57 -13.56 -17.48
N SER A 130 4.86 -14.65 -17.75
CA SER A 130 3.44 -14.62 -18.10
C SER A 130 2.58 -14.15 -16.94
N ARG A 131 1.52 -13.37 -17.25
CA ARG A 131 0.46 -13.04 -16.30
C ARG A 131 -0.34 -14.30 -15.93
N LEU A 132 -0.99 -14.28 -14.77
CA LEU A 132 -1.99 -15.27 -14.42
C LEU A 132 -3.29 -14.95 -15.18
N THR A 133 -3.69 -15.86 -16.01
CA THR A 133 -4.98 -15.89 -16.75
C THR A 133 -5.48 -17.32 -16.77
N ILE A 134 -6.65 -17.57 -17.34
CA ILE A 134 -7.17 -18.94 -17.45
C ILE A 134 -6.24 -19.83 -18.30
N GLU A 135 -5.59 -19.26 -19.32
CA GLU A 135 -4.69 -20.00 -20.20
C GLU A 135 -3.38 -20.39 -19.48
N SER A 136 -2.91 -19.55 -18.54
CA SER A 136 -1.64 -19.76 -17.83
C SER A 136 -1.79 -20.43 -16.45
N ALA A 137 -3.01 -20.57 -15.93
CA ALA A 137 -3.29 -21.12 -14.60
C ALA A 137 -2.71 -22.54 -14.41
N HIS A 138 -2.62 -23.33 -15.49
CA HIS A 138 -2.04 -24.69 -15.47
C HIS A 138 -0.56 -24.71 -15.05
N LEU A 139 0.18 -23.58 -15.18
CA LEU A 139 1.57 -23.46 -14.76
C LEU A 139 1.72 -23.50 -13.24
N ALA A 140 0.64 -23.23 -12.50
CA ALA A 140 0.62 -23.31 -11.04
C ALA A 140 0.40 -24.73 -10.50
N LYS A 141 0.22 -25.74 -11.36
CA LYS A 141 0.00 -27.12 -10.93
C LYS A 141 1.18 -27.66 -10.14
N GLY A 142 0.91 -28.15 -8.92
CA GLY A 142 1.92 -28.70 -8.00
C GLY A 142 2.65 -27.63 -7.17
N PHE A 143 2.20 -26.38 -7.21
CA PHE A 143 2.61 -25.34 -6.29
C PHE A 143 1.58 -25.20 -5.15
N ASP A 144 2.05 -24.78 -3.98
CA ASP A 144 1.20 -24.56 -2.81
C ASP A 144 0.55 -23.16 -2.85
N ALA A 145 1.23 -22.22 -3.48
CA ALA A 145 0.81 -20.83 -3.57
C ALA A 145 1.06 -20.22 -4.95
N VAL A 146 0.28 -19.19 -5.29
CA VAL A 146 0.57 -18.27 -6.38
C VAL A 146 0.84 -16.88 -5.83
N CYS A 147 1.81 -16.14 -6.41
CA CYS A 147 2.04 -14.73 -6.13
C CYS A 147 1.71 -13.93 -7.38
N ILE A 148 0.78 -12.96 -7.25
CA ILE A 148 0.21 -12.21 -8.36
C ILE A 148 0.20 -10.70 -8.08
N PHE A 149 0.00 -9.89 -9.14
CA PHE A 149 -0.04 -8.44 -9.07
C PHE A 149 -1.40 -7.88 -9.57
N VAL A 150 -1.55 -6.57 -9.60
CA VAL A 150 -2.82 -5.89 -9.95
C VAL A 150 -3.32 -6.19 -11.37
N ASN A 151 -2.42 -6.52 -12.28
CA ASN A 151 -2.71 -6.81 -13.69
C ASN A 151 -2.83 -8.32 -14.00
N ASP A 152 -2.71 -9.18 -12.99
CA ASP A 152 -3.08 -10.59 -13.10
C ASP A 152 -4.58 -10.75 -12.85
N GLU A 153 -5.19 -11.81 -13.35
CA GLU A 153 -6.62 -12.06 -13.24
C GLU A 153 -6.89 -13.39 -12.53
N ALA A 154 -7.67 -13.33 -11.46
CA ALA A 154 -8.11 -14.51 -10.73
C ALA A 154 -9.64 -14.53 -10.54
N PRO A 155 -10.44 -14.49 -11.63
CA PRO A 155 -11.87 -14.72 -11.58
C PRO A 155 -12.17 -16.18 -11.22
N ARG A 156 -13.45 -16.52 -10.99
CA ARG A 156 -13.88 -17.87 -10.60
C ARG A 156 -13.24 -19.01 -11.43
N PRO A 157 -13.21 -18.99 -12.78
CA PRO A 157 -12.61 -20.08 -13.55
C PRO A 157 -11.11 -20.29 -13.26
N VAL A 158 -10.37 -19.20 -13.01
CA VAL A 158 -8.95 -19.27 -12.62
C VAL A 158 -8.82 -19.84 -11.21
N ILE A 159 -9.65 -19.43 -10.27
CA ILE A 159 -9.68 -19.97 -8.89
C ILE A 159 -9.94 -21.49 -8.93
N GLU A 160 -10.89 -21.96 -9.73
CA GLU A 160 -11.17 -23.38 -9.92
C GLU A 160 -9.95 -24.14 -10.44
N ALA A 161 -9.29 -23.63 -11.50
CA ALA A 161 -8.09 -24.23 -12.07
C ALA A 161 -6.92 -24.25 -11.05
N LEU A 162 -6.75 -23.20 -10.25
CA LEU A 162 -5.75 -23.15 -9.18
C LEU A 162 -6.03 -24.21 -8.09
N HIS A 163 -7.30 -24.32 -7.67
CA HIS A 163 -7.72 -25.34 -6.71
C HIS A 163 -7.45 -26.76 -7.20
N GLU A 164 -7.83 -27.07 -8.45
CA GLU A 164 -7.55 -28.37 -9.10
C GLU A 164 -6.04 -28.63 -9.23
N GLY A 165 -5.24 -27.56 -9.39
CA GLY A 165 -3.77 -27.59 -9.40
C GLY A 165 -3.13 -27.85 -8.06
N GLY A 166 -3.90 -27.78 -6.95
CA GLY A 166 -3.43 -27.99 -5.58
C GLY A 166 -3.04 -26.70 -4.83
N VAL A 167 -3.27 -25.53 -5.42
CA VAL A 167 -2.97 -24.21 -4.80
C VAL A 167 -3.91 -23.97 -3.63
N LYS A 168 -3.36 -23.51 -2.51
CA LYS A 168 -4.08 -23.20 -1.26
C LYS A 168 -3.95 -21.73 -0.83
N LEU A 169 -3.05 -20.98 -1.48
CA LEU A 169 -2.74 -19.60 -1.11
C LEU A 169 -2.58 -18.73 -2.34
N ILE A 170 -3.21 -17.56 -2.32
CA ILE A 170 -2.95 -16.46 -3.26
C ILE A 170 -2.27 -15.33 -2.46
N LEU A 171 -1.06 -14.97 -2.86
CA LEU A 171 -0.30 -13.83 -2.35
C LEU A 171 -0.44 -12.67 -3.32
N LEU A 172 -1.10 -11.59 -2.90
CA LEU A 172 -1.16 -10.32 -3.64
C LEU A 172 0.01 -9.44 -3.21
N ARG A 173 0.96 -9.18 -4.13
CA ARG A 173 2.05 -8.23 -3.88
C ARG A 173 1.61 -6.78 -4.12
N CYS A 174 0.38 -6.45 -3.69
CA CYS A 174 -0.25 -5.14 -3.79
C CYS A 174 -1.33 -4.97 -2.71
N ALA A 175 -1.83 -3.75 -2.55
CA ALA A 175 -2.89 -3.45 -1.59
C ALA A 175 -4.30 -3.72 -2.15
N GLY A 176 -4.52 -3.45 -3.45
CA GLY A 176 -5.77 -3.73 -4.14
C GLY A 176 -5.98 -5.24 -4.36
N PHE A 177 -7.24 -5.68 -4.41
CA PHE A 177 -7.61 -7.08 -4.64
C PHE A 177 -8.82 -7.25 -5.57
N ASN A 178 -9.16 -6.20 -6.33
CA ASN A 178 -10.34 -6.21 -7.22
C ASN A 178 -10.22 -7.22 -8.36
N ASN A 179 -9.00 -7.67 -8.66
CA ASN A 179 -8.67 -8.66 -9.69
C ASN A 179 -8.82 -10.11 -9.19
N VAL A 180 -9.26 -10.34 -7.95
CA VAL A 180 -9.47 -11.67 -7.37
C VAL A 180 -10.93 -11.85 -6.98
N ASP A 181 -11.58 -12.92 -7.42
CA ASP A 181 -12.88 -13.35 -6.88
C ASP A 181 -12.69 -13.94 -5.48
N ALA A 182 -12.68 -13.06 -4.45
CA ALA A 182 -12.49 -13.47 -3.06
C ALA A 182 -13.59 -14.43 -2.57
N LYS A 183 -14.81 -14.33 -3.12
CA LYS A 183 -15.92 -15.22 -2.79
C LYS A 183 -15.65 -16.62 -3.32
N ALA A 184 -15.24 -16.75 -4.57
CA ALA A 184 -14.86 -18.04 -5.16
C ALA A 184 -13.65 -18.62 -4.41
N ALA A 185 -12.60 -17.83 -4.11
CA ALA A 185 -11.44 -18.30 -3.37
C ALA A 185 -11.85 -18.92 -2.01
N LYS A 186 -12.76 -18.27 -1.28
CA LYS A 186 -13.29 -18.77 -0.01
C LYS A 186 -14.08 -20.08 -0.20
N GLU A 187 -14.91 -20.19 -1.23
CA GLU A 187 -15.68 -21.39 -1.55
C GLU A 187 -14.77 -22.60 -1.85
N TYR A 188 -13.65 -22.37 -2.51
CA TYR A 188 -12.65 -23.39 -2.84
C TYR A 188 -11.56 -23.59 -1.76
N GLY A 189 -11.68 -22.91 -0.62
CA GLY A 189 -10.73 -23.04 0.50
C GLY A 189 -9.34 -22.46 0.21
N ILE A 190 -9.24 -21.53 -0.74
CA ILE A 190 -7.99 -20.81 -1.05
C ILE A 190 -7.93 -19.54 -0.19
N THR A 191 -6.86 -19.42 0.62
CA THR A 191 -6.59 -18.21 1.40
C THR A 191 -6.05 -17.12 0.48
N VAL A 192 -6.55 -15.89 0.62
CA VAL A 192 -6.04 -14.73 -0.13
C VAL A 192 -5.41 -13.73 0.84
N LEU A 193 -4.12 -13.47 0.67
CA LEU A 193 -3.36 -12.53 1.50
C LEU A 193 -2.80 -11.40 0.62
N ARG A 194 -2.88 -10.16 1.11
CA ARG A 194 -2.43 -8.96 0.40
C ARG A 194 -1.38 -8.19 1.21
N VAL A 195 -0.79 -7.19 0.60
CA VAL A 195 0.03 -6.19 1.28
C VAL A 195 -0.87 -5.01 1.65
N PRO A 196 -1.36 -4.91 2.90
CA PRO A 196 -2.37 -3.91 3.27
C PRO A 196 -1.82 -2.47 3.24
N ALA A 197 -0.52 -2.31 3.39
CA ALA A 197 0.18 -1.04 3.26
C ALA A 197 1.67 -1.29 2.99
N TYR A 198 2.28 -0.41 2.20
CA TYR A 198 3.74 -0.45 1.93
C TYR A 198 4.37 0.91 2.22
N SER A 199 4.32 1.89 1.32
CA SER A 199 4.84 3.25 1.56
C SER A 199 3.80 4.30 1.17
N PRO A 200 3.09 4.90 2.15
CA PRO A 200 2.16 5.98 1.85
C PRO A 200 2.87 7.22 1.31
N TYR A 201 4.14 7.42 1.69
CA TYR A 201 4.97 8.52 1.20
C TYR A 201 5.27 8.37 -0.28
N ALA A 202 5.60 7.17 -0.79
CA ALA A 202 5.88 6.95 -2.21
C ALA A 202 4.76 7.49 -3.09
N VAL A 203 3.50 7.18 -2.76
CA VAL A 203 2.33 7.61 -3.53
C VAL A 203 2.07 9.11 -3.39
N ALA A 204 2.17 9.66 -2.18
CA ALA A 204 1.94 11.09 -1.93
C ALA A 204 3.03 11.97 -2.59
N GLU A 205 4.29 11.57 -2.49
CA GLU A 205 5.42 12.27 -3.14
C GLU A 205 5.31 12.20 -4.66
N HIS A 206 4.91 11.04 -5.21
CA HIS A 206 4.65 10.92 -6.64
C HIS A 206 3.52 11.85 -7.10
N ALA A 207 2.39 11.89 -6.37
CA ALA A 207 1.28 12.78 -6.66
C ALA A 207 1.72 14.25 -6.72
N MET A 208 2.49 14.71 -5.73
CA MET A 208 3.04 16.06 -5.71
C MET A 208 4.04 16.28 -6.85
N THR A 209 4.89 15.28 -7.15
CA THR A 209 5.90 15.38 -8.21
C THR A 209 5.25 15.57 -9.58
N ILE A 210 4.27 14.72 -9.94
CA ILE A 210 3.65 14.80 -11.27
C ILE A 210 2.79 16.06 -11.43
N ILE A 211 2.07 16.50 -10.38
CA ILE A 211 1.27 17.72 -10.47
C ILE A 211 2.17 18.97 -10.54
N GLN A 212 3.29 19.02 -9.83
CA GLN A 212 4.25 20.11 -9.96
C GLN A 212 4.99 20.07 -11.31
N ALA A 213 5.29 18.91 -11.84
CA ALA A 213 5.84 18.79 -13.18
C ALA A 213 4.85 19.28 -14.26
N ALA A 214 3.54 18.98 -14.09
CA ALA A 214 2.48 19.50 -14.95
C ALA A 214 2.30 21.01 -14.77
N ASN A 215 2.25 21.52 -13.53
CA ASN A 215 2.15 22.95 -13.20
C ASN A 215 3.27 23.76 -13.87
N ARG A 216 4.51 23.34 -13.64
CA ARG A 216 5.71 24.07 -14.12
C ARG A 216 6.14 23.65 -15.53
N ARG A 217 5.36 22.80 -16.23
CA ARG A 217 5.63 22.30 -17.59
C ARG A 217 7.05 21.69 -17.73
N ILE A 218 7.57 21.03 -16.68
CA ILE A 218 8.95 20.53 -16.62
C ILE A 218 9.26 19.57 -17.79
N HIS A 219 8.34 18.64 -18.10
CA HIS A 219 8.47 17.71 -19.22
C HIS A 219 8.63 18.44 -20.58
N LYS A 220 7.92 19.56 -20.77
CA LYS A 220 8.03 20.38 -22.00
C LYS A 220 9.30 21.22 -22.00
N ALA A 221 9.63 21.84 -20.85
CA ALA A 221 10.85 22.62 -20.72
C ALA A 221 12.09 21.79 -21.02
N TYR A 222 12.15 20.56 -20.48
CA TYR A 222 13.23 19.61 -20.75
C TYR A 222 13.38 19.30 -22.25
N ASN A 223 12.28 18.95 -22.94
CA ASN A 223 12.30 18.63 -24.36
C ASN A 223 12.69 19.87 -25.22
N LYS A 224 12.13 21.05 -24.90
CA LYS A 224 12.51 22.30 -25.61
C LYS A 224 14.01 22.57 -25.54
N VAL A 225 14.62 22.42 -24.36
CA VAL A 225 16.09 22.64 -24.21
C VAL A 225 16.90 21.62 -25.01
N LYS A 226 16.46 20.35 -25.08
CA LYS A 226 17.08 19.34 -25.94
C LYS A 226 17.04 19.72 -27.44
N ASP A 227 16.01 20.43 -27.86
CA ASP A 227 15.84 20.95 -29.22
C ASP A 227 16.49 22.35 -29.41
N ASN A 228 17.36 22.77 -28.48
CA ASN A 228 18.01 24.10 -28.46
C ASN A 228 17.02 25.28 -28.42
N ASN A 229 15.81 25.05 -27.94
CA ASN A 229 14.78 26.09 -27.76
C ASN A 229 14.70 26.55 -26.31
N PHE A 230 15.28 27.71 -26.00
CA PHE A 230 15.33 28.28 -24.64
C PHE A 230 14.20 29.32 -24.38
N ALA A 231 13.21 29.43 -25.25
CA ALA A 231 12.11 30.38 -25.08
C ALA A 231 11.15 29.94 -23.97
N LEU A 232 10.71 30.90 -23.14
CA LEU A 232 9.81 30.64 -22.01
C LEU A 232 8.32 30.55 -22.38
N SER A 233 7.94 30.82 -23.62
CA SER A 233 6.56 30.75 -24.09
C SER A 233 5.95 29.36 -23.82
N GLY A 234 4.76 29.34 -23.19
CA GLY A 234 4.02 28.11 -22.85
C GLY A 234 4.53 27.37 -21.61
N LEU A 235 5.49 27.95 -20.84
CA LEU A 235 6.05 27.35 -19.63
C LEU A 235 5.60 28.03 -18.34
N LEU A 236 4.64 28.98 -18.42
CA LEU A 236 4.16 29.71 -17.24
C LEU A 236 3.43 28.77 -16.28
N GLY A 237 3.90 28.72 -15.04
CA GLY A 237 3.27 28.03 -13.92
C GLY A 237 2.70 28.98 -12.88
N ILE A 238 2.14 28.42 -11.81
CA ILE A 238 1.63 29.16 -10.66
C ILE A 238 2.33 28.68 -9.37
N ASP A 239 2.45 29.58 -8.39
CA ASP A 239 2.98 29.23 -7.07
C ASP A 239 1.90 28.52 -6.25
N LEU A 240 2.31 27.50 -5.46
CA LEU A 240 1.43 26.82 -4.52
C LEU A 240 1.33 27.55 -3.17
N HIS A 241 2.32 28.36 -2.83
CA HIS A 241 2.34 29.12 -1.57
C HIS A 241 1.10 30.01 -1.45
N ASN A 242 0.46 30.01 -0.28
CA ASN A 242 -0.81 30.71 0.00
C ASN A 242 -2.02 30.25 -0.84
N LYS A 243 -1.94 29.11 -1.51
CA LYS A 243 -3.05 28.47 -2.21
C LYS A 243 -3.76 27.45 -1.31
N VAL A 244 -4.91 26.98 -1.75
CA VAL A 244 -5.73 26.00 -1.04
C VAL A 244 -5.56 24.62 -1.69
N ALA A 245 -5.21 23.63 -0.89
CA ALA A 245 -5.18 22.22 -1.29
C ALA A 245 -6.40 21.50 -0.72
N GLY A 246 -7.17 20.83 -1.57
CA GLY A 246 -8.26 19.93 -1.22
C GLY A 246 -7.81 18.48 -1.28
N ILE A 247 -7.85 17.78 -0.15
CA ILE A 247 -7.48 16.37 -0.04
C ILE A 247 -8.76 15.55 0.07
N MET A 248 -9.06 14.78 -0.97
CA MET A 248 -10.23 13.89 -1.01
C MET A 248 -9.81 12.47 -0.62
N GLY A 249 -10.16 12.06 0.60
CA GLY A 249 -9.65 10.86 1.27
C GLY A 249 -8.47 11.18 2.17
N THR A 250 -8.68 11.17 3.50
CA THR A 250 -7.68 11.51 4.52
C THR A 250 -7.14 10.28 5.24
N GLY A 251 -7.04 9.17 4.51
CA GLY A 251 -6.33 7.97 4.95
C GLY A 251 -4.81 8.18 5.00
N ARG A 252 -4.05 7.10 5.15
CA ARG A 252 -2.58 7.17 5.30
C ARG A 252 -1.88 8.01 4.22
N ILE A 253 -2.26 7.82 2.94
CA ILE A 253 -1.66 8.55 1.81
C ILE A 253 -2.12 10.01 1.81
N GLY A 254 -3.43 10.27 2.02
CA GLY A 254 -3.97 11.62 2.05
C GLY A 254 -3.35 12.47 3.17
N VAL A 255 -3.06 11.89 4.34
CA VAL A 255 -2.34 12.56 5.43
C VAL A 255 -0.91 12.92 5.01
N CYS A 256 -0.19 12.04 4.31
CA CYS A 256 1.14 12.36 3.78
C CYS A 256 1.06 13.50 2.77
N MET A 257 0.09 13.49 1.86
CA MET A 257 -0.12 14.57 0.89
C MET A 257 -0.49 15.89 1.57
N ALA A 258 -1.34 15.86 2.62
CA ALA A 258 -1.68 17.02 3.41
C ALA A 258 -0.43 17.66 4.05
N ASN A 259 0.47 16.85 4.62
CA ASN A 259 1.75 17.33 5.17
C ASN A 259 2.65 17.96 4.09
N ILE A 260 2.73 17.34 2.91
CA ILE A 260 3.48 17.89 1.78
C ILE A 260 2.91 19.26 1.38
N CYS A 261 1.58 19.36 1.21
CA CYS A 261 0.91 20.62 0.87
C CYS A 261 1.14 21.70 1.95
N LYS A 262 1.09 21.31 3.23
CA LYS A 262 1.42 22.22 4.36
C LYS A 262 2.86 22.73 4.25
N GLY A 263 3.81 21.85 3.89
CA GLY A 263 5.22 22.21 3.66
C GLY A 263 5.40 23.21 2.50
N TYR A 264 4.52 23.21 1.52
CA TYR A 264 4.46 24.23 0.45
C TYR A 264 3.81 25.56 0.90
N GLY A 265 3.37 25.65 2.15
CA GLY A 265 2.68 26.85 2.68
C GLY A 265 1.24 26.98 2.18
N MET A 266 0.59 25.87 1.84
CA MET A 266 -0.82 25.84 1.45
C MET A 266 -1.74 25.76 2.67
N THR A 267 -2.95 26.29 2.53
CA THR A 267 -4.08 25.95 3.42
C THR A 267 -4.65 24.61 2.96
N VAL A 268 -4.81 23.65 3.89
CA VAL A 268 -5.26 22.31 3.56
C VAL A 268 -6.70 22.08 4.01
N LEU A 269 -7.58 21.73 3.07
CA LEU A 269 -8.94 21.27 3.30
C LEU A 269 -8.99 19.74 3.12
N GLY A 270 -9.75 19.07 3.98
CA GLY A 270 -9.96 17.63 3.92
C GLY A 270 -11.43 17.27 3.71
N TRP A 271 -11.69 16.22 2.94
CA TRP A 271 -12.97 15.55 2.86
C TRP A 271 -12.77 14.04 2.95
N ASP A 272 -13.54 13.40 3.83
CA ASP A 272 -13.51 11.95 4.04
C ASP A 272 -14.88 11.48 4.56
N ALA A 273 -15.27 10.25 4.23
CA ALA A 273 -16.49 9.63 4.78
C ALA A 273 -16.36 9.38 6.29
N PHE A 274 -15.11 9.23 6.79
CA PHE A 274 -14.78 8.98 8.21
C PHE A 274 -13.72 9.97 8.70
N PRO A 275 -14.09 11.25 8.94
CA PRO A 275 -13.15 12.28 9.34
C PRO A 275 -12.39 11.96 10.63
N ASN A 276 -11.08 12.11 10.64
CA ASN A 276 -10.25 11.96 11.83
C ASN A 276 -10.05 13.34 12.48
N LYS A 277 -10.82 13.66 13.53
CA LYS A 277 -10.79 14.95 14.23
C LYS A 277 -9.40 15.32 14.74
N LYS A 278 -8.56 14.33 15.05
CA LYS A 278 -7.20 14.60 15.53
C LYS A 278 -6.36 15.36 14.50
N LEU A 279 -6.56 15.12 13.19
CA LEU A 279 -5.84 15.85 12.13
C LEU A 279 -6.19 17.33 12.10
N GLU A 280 -7.41 17.67 12.48
CA GLU A 280 -7.89 19.04 12.60
C GLU A 280 -7.38 19.69 13.90
N GLU A 281 -7.45 18.98 15.03
CA GLU A 281 -6.90 19.40 16.31
C GLU A 281 -5.39 19.67 16.26
N ASP A 282 -4.65 18.83 15.53
CA ASP A 282 -3.21 18.98 15.28
C ASP A 282 -2.90 20.12 14.25
N GLY A 283 -3.95 20.77 13.71
CA GLY A 283 -3.82 21.89 12.78
C GLY A 283 -3.27 21.50 11.41
N LEU A 284 -3.36 20.22 11.01
CA LEU A 284 -2.89 19.76 9.71
C LEU A 284 -3.82 20.22 8.58
N LEU A 285 -5.12 20.04 8.76
CA LEU A 285 -6.16 20.36 7.77
C LEU A 285 -7.44 20.83 8.47
N THR A 286 -8.40 21.34 7.69
CA THR A 286 -9.77 21.62 8.13
C THR A 286 -10.72 20.75 7.32
N TYR A 287 -11.59 19.98 8.00
CA TYR A 287 -12.63 19.22 7.33
C TYR A 287 -13.77 20.11 6.86
N VAL A 288 -14.18 19.92 5.62
CA VAL A 288 -15.27 20.65 4.98
C VAL A 288 -16.18 19.69 4.18
N SER A 289 -17.31 20.18 3.69
CA SER A 289 -18.13 19.41 2.76
C SER A 289 -17.39 19.16 1.44
N LYS A 290 -17.85 18.18 0.67
CA LYS A 290 -17.27 17.89 -0.66
C LYS A 290 -17.39 19.13 -1.57
N GLU A 291 -18.55 19.75 -1.58
CA GLU A 291 -18.86 20.93 -2.37
C GLU A 291 -17.94 22.09 -2.01
N GLU A 292 -17.82 22.41 -0.71
CA GLU A 292 -16.91 23.47 -0.23
C GLU A 292 -15.45 23.20 -0.60
N LEU A 293 -15.00 21.95 -0.50
CA LEU A 293 -13.64 21.57 -0.92
C LEU A 293 -13.44 21.87 -2.41
N LEU A 294 -14.38 21.45 -3.26
CA LEU A 294 -14.30 21.66 -4.71
C LEU A 294 -14.28 23.14 -5.08
N GLU A 295 -15.14 23.95 -4.47
CA GLU A 295 -15.27 25.38 -4.75
C GLU A 295 -14.03 26.21 -4.29
N ARG A 296 -13.38 25.78 -3.21
CA ARG A 296 -12.32 26.58 -2.60
C ARG A 296 -10.91 26.17 -3.01
N SER A 297 -10.71 24.95 -3.52
CA SER A 297 -9.39 24.41 -3.79
C SER A 297 -8.77 24.94 -5.09
N ASP A 298 -7.48 25.24 -5.02
CA ASP A 298 -6.61 25.55 -6.16
C ASP A 298 -5.88 24.27 -6.65
N LEU A 299 -5.70 23.28 -5.76
CA LEU A 299 -5.21 21.94 -6.05
C LEU A 299 -6.15 20.91 -5.39
N ILE A 300 -6.59 19.92 -6.14
CA ILE A 300 -7.40 18.79 -5.65
C ILE A 300 -6.59 17.51 -5.85
N SER A 301 -6.42 16.73 -4.77
CA SER A 301 -5.70 15.46 -4.78
C SER A 301 -6.59 14.31 -4.28
N LEU A 302 -6.70 13.26 -5.11
CA LEU A 302 -7.59 12.12 -4.85
C LEU A 302 -6.84 10.98 -4.17
N HIS A 303 -7.30 10.58 -2.98
CA HIS A 303 -6.75 9.48 -2.17
C HIS A 303 -7.85 8.59 -1.58
N ALA A 304 -9.07 8.72 -2.09
CA ALA A 304 -10.20 7.87 -1.71
C ALA A 304 -10.11 6.48 -2.36
N PRO A 305 -10.63 5.41 -1.73
CA PRO A 305 -10.81 4.12 -2.39
C PRO A 305 -11.89 4.20 -3.46
N LEU A 306 -11.82 3.32 -4.48
CA LEU A 306 -12.91 3.15 -5.44
C LEU A 306 -13.98 2.24 -4.83
N ILE A 307 -15.18 2.77 -4.64
CA ILE A 307 -16.35 2.06 -4.11
C ILE A 307 -17.46 2.17 -5.16
N MET A 308 -17.95 1.02 -5.62
CA MET A 308 -19.05 0.94 -6.58
C MET A 308 -20.41 1.01 -5.87
N GLY A 309 -21.45 1.44 -6.61
CA GLY A 309 -22.82 1.50 -6.14
C GLY A 309 -23.23 2.85 -5.55
N ASP A 310 -24.49 2.92 -5.09
CA ASP A 310 -25.10 4.16 -4.57
C ASP A 310 -24.34 4.67 -3.33
N GLY A 311 -23.98 5.96 -3.35
CA GLY A 311 -23.18 6.58 -2.30
C GLY A 311 -21.69 6.20 -2.33
N GLY A 312 -21.23 5.47 -3.35
CA GLY A 312 -19.84 5.13 -3.57
C GLY A 312 -19.00 6.29 -4.10
N THR A 313 -17.77 5.97 -4.49
CA THR A 313 -16.80 6.96 -5.01
C THR A 313 -16.55 6.81 -6.52
N TYR A 314 -17.26 5.89 -7.18
CA TYR A 314 -17.19 5.77 -8.64
C TYR A 314 -17.67 7.08 -9.26
N HIS A 315 -16.88 7.63 -10.18
CA HIS A 315 -17.10 8.94 -10.80
C HIS A 315 -17.32 10.07 -9.76
N LEU A 316 -16.55 10.03 -8.66
CA LEU A 316 -16.52 11.10 -7.64
C LEU A 316 -16.27 12.47 -8.28
N ILE A 317 -15.42 12.49 -9.31
CA ILE A 317 -15.16 13.62 -10.19
C ILE A 317 -15.87 13.37 -11.51
N ASN A 318 -16.91 14.12 -11.78
CA ASN A 318 -17.77 14.07 -12.96
C ASN A 318 -18.09 15.49 -13.45
N SER A 319 -18.92 15.64 -14.46
CA SER A 319 -19.27 16.96 -15.03
C SER A 319 -19.79 17.94 -13.99
N ASP A 320 -20.65 17.50 -13.07
CA ASP A 320 -21.25 18.38 -12.06
C ASP A 320 -20.20 18.86 -11.06
N THR A 321 -19.37 17.94 -10.54
CA THR A 321 -18.32 18.27 -9.59
C THR A 321 -17.20 19.10 -10.22
N ILE A 322 -16.86 18.87 -11.49
CA ILE A 322 -15.91 19.71 -12.24
C ILE A 322 -16.45 21.14 -12.40
N ASN A 323 -17.75 21.31 -12.63
CA ASN A 323 -18.37 22.64 -12.74
C ASN A 323 -18.29 23.43 -11.42
N MET A 324 -18.31 22.77 -10.27
CA MET A 324 -18.14 23.41 -8.94
C MET A 324 -16.70 23.89 -8.69
N MET A 325 -15.71 23.32 -9.37
CA MET A 325 -14.31 23.68 -9.16
C MET A 325 -13.99 25.07 -9.67
N LYS A 326 -12.94 25.69 -9.12
CA LYS A 326 -12.38 26.93 -9.67
C LYS A 326 -11.92 26.75 -11.11
N ASP A 327 -11.98 27.82 -11.89
CA ASP A 327 -11.23 27.88 -13.15
C ASP A 327 -9.73 27.87 -12.87
N ASN A 328 -8.96 27.22 -13.73
CA ASN A 328 -7.52 27.01 -13.55
C ASN A 328 -7.16 26.19 -12.30
N VAL A 329 -8.04 25.32 -11.82
CA VAL A 329 -7.73 24.35 -10.77
C VAL A 329 -6.70 23.33 -11.25
N MET A 330 -5.92 22.78 -10.31
CA MET A 330 -5.06 21.62 -10.55
C MET A 330 -5.73 20.36 -9.99
N LEU A 331 -5.64 19.25 -10.73
CA LEU A 331 -6.22 17.96 -10.33
C LEU A 331 -5.17 16.87 -10.43
N VAL A 332 -5.01 16.05 -9.38
CA VAL A 332 -4.11 14.89 -9.39
C VAL A 332 -4.82 13.64 -8.88
N ASN A 333 -4.62 12.52 -9.60
CA ASN A 333 -5.13 11.21 -9.21
C ASN A 333 -4.02 10.15 -9.28
N THR A 334 -3.66 9.62 -8.12
CA THR A 334 -2.75 8.49 -7.94
C THR A 334 -3.42 7.35 -7.16
N SER A 335 -4.76 7.31 -7.15
CA SER A 335 -5.54 6.32 -6.41
C SER A 335 -6.14 5.26 -7.33
N ARG A 336 -7.30 5.53 -7.94
CA ARG A 336 -7.97 4.63 -8.88
C ARG A 336 -8.56 5.44 -10.05
N GLY A 337 -8.45 4.90 -11.27
CA GLY A 337 -8.95 5.55 -12.49
C GLY A 337 -10.43 5.88 -12.43
N GLY A 338 -11.26 4.94 -12.01
CA GLY A 338 -12.71 5.11 -11.93
C GLY A 338 -13.22 6.13 -10.90
N LEU A 339 -12.33 6.83 -10.16
CA LEU A 339 -12.72 8.01 -9.38
C LEU A 339 -13.07 9.22 -10.26
N ILE A 340 -12.58 9.23 -11.48
CA ILE A 340 -12.80 10.32 -12.45
C ILE A 340 -13.55 9.77 -13.66
N ASP A 341 -14.68 10.38 -13.99
CA ASP A 341 -15.33 10.22 -15.29
C ASP A 341 -14.40 10.79 -16.37
N ILE A 342 -13.80 9.89 -17.15
CA ILE A 342 -12.76 10.27 -18.10
C ILE A 342 -13.27 11.13 -19.25
N GLU A 343 -14.51 10.91 -19.70
CA GLU A 343 -15.11 11.73 -20.77
C GLU A 343 -15.45 13.14 -20.27
N ALA A 344 -15.94 13.27 -19.02
CA ALA A 344 -16.15 14.56 -18.37
C ALA A 344 -14.83 15.33 -18.22
N LEU A 345 -13.75 14.64 -17.82
CA LEU A 345 -12.40 15.22 -17.71
C LEU A 345 -11.91 15.72 -19.08
N ILE A 346 -12.03 14.90 -20.14
CA ILE A 346 -11.62 15.27 -21.50
C ILE A 346 -12.41 16.49 -22.00
N ALA A 347 -13.73 16.55 -21.74
CA ALA A 347 -14.55 17.68 -22.10
C ALA A 347 -14.10 18.98 -21.40
N ALA A 348 -13.80 18.90 -20.12
CA ALA A 348 -13.33 20.02 -19.31
C ALA A 348 -11.89 20.47 -19.69
N LEU A 349 -11.01 19.54 -20.05
CA LEU A 349 -9.68 19.86 -20.60
C LEU A 349 -9.78 20.65 -21.90
N LYS A 350 -10.68 20.24 -22.82
CA LYS A 350 -10.97 20.98 -24.07
C LYS A 350 -11.54 22.37 -23.81
N ALA A 351 -12.31 22.54 -22.73
CA ALA A 351 -12.86 23.83 -22.30
C ALA A 351 -11.84 24.70 -21.53
N ASN A 352 -10.57 24.27 -21.40
CA ASN A 352 -9.52 24.95 -20.61
C ASN A 352 -9.87 25.17 -19.14
N LYS A 353 -10.65 24.27 -18.52
CA LYS A 353 -11.05 24.36 -17.10
C LYS A 353 -9.84 24.26 -16.17
N PHE A 354 -8.86 23.42 -16.52
CA PHE A 354 -7.73 23.07 -15.67
C PHE A 354 -6.44 23.82 -16.03
N HIS A 355 -5.73 24.34 -15.02
CA HIS A 355 -4.35 24.79 -15.18
C HIS A 355 -3.43 23.59 -15.45
N ALA A 356 -3.55 22.52 -14.66
CA ALA A 356 -2.78 21.29 -14.81
C ALA A 356 -3.59 20.07 -14.33
N VAL A 357 -3.41 18.96 -15.02
CA VAL A 357 -3.92 17.65 -14.60
C VAL A 357 -2.76 16.66 -14.56
N ALA A 358 -2.73 15.82 -13.54
CA ALA A 358 -1.74 14.77 -13.42
C ALA A 358 -2.43 13.44 -13.04
N LEU A 359 -2.23 12.43 -13.85
CA LEU A 359 -2.86 11.13 -13.68
C LEU A 359 -1.75 10.07 -13.63
N ASP A 360 -1.72 9.26 -12.56
CA ASP A 360 -0.96 8.03 -12.52
C ASP A 360 -1.84 6.83 -12.88
N VAL A 361 -3.16 7.03 -12.80
CA VAL A 361 -4.22 6.07 -13.09
C VAL A 361 -5.33 6.73 -13.88
N TYR A 362 -5.98 5.96 -14.76
CA TYR A 362 -7.15 6.42 -15.52
C TYR A 362 -8.14 5.27 -15.73
N GLU A 363 -9.39 5.57 -16.00
CA GLU A 363 -10.42 4.56 -16.23
C GLU A 363 -10.14 3.81 -17.55
N GLY A 364 -10.07 2.46 -17.47
CA GLY A 364 -9.74 1.62 -18.63
C GLY A 364 -8.24 1.45 -18.87
N GLU A 365 -7.38 1.64 -17.86
CA GLU A 365 -5.93 1.51 -17.97
C GLU A 365 -5.41 0.07 -18.11
N ASP A 366 -6.22 -0.94 -17.77
CA ASP A 366 -5.78 -2.33 -17.57
C ASP A 366 -5.04 -2.95 -18.76
N GLU A 367 -5.38 -2.56 -19.99
CA GLU A 367 -4.75 -3.06 -21.21
C GLU A 367 -3.32 -2.51 -21.42
N ASN A 368 -3.05 -1.30 -20.92
CA ASN A 368 -1.82 -0.57 -21.20
C ASN A 368 -0.80 -0.64 -20.07
N VAL A 369 -1.26 -0.87 -18.83
CA VAL A 369 -0.39 -0.80 -17.65
C VAL A 369 0.70 -1.88 -17.68
N TYR A 370 1.95 -1.45 -17.52
CA TYR A 370 3.17 -2.28 -17.50
C TYR A 370 3.45 -3.08 -18.79
N THR A 371 2.85 -2.68 -19.92
CA THR A 371 3.09 -3.28 -21.23
C THR A 371 3.85 -2.29 -22.12
N ASP A 372 4.80 -2.78 -22.90
CA ASP A 372 5.51 -1.98 -23.90
C ASP A 372 4.75 -2.04 -25.22
N HIS A 373 4.25 -0.88 -25.64
CA HIS A 373 3.54 -0.66 -26.92
C HIS A 373 4.30 0.34 -27.79
N SER A 374 5.60 0.54 -27.56
CA SER A 374 6.39 1.55 -28.30
C SER A 374 6.48 1.28 -29.80
N GLU A 375 6.32 0.01 -30.22
CA GLU A 375 6.32 -0.40 -31.62
C GLU A 375 4.89 -0.62 -32.17
N ASP A 376 3.86 -0.49 -31.31
CA ASP A 376 2.47 -0.73 -31.67
C ASP A 376 1.73 0.59 -31.96
N MET A 377 0.65 0.49 -32.73
CA MET A 377 -0.30 1.60 -32.85
C MET A 377 -1.19 1.60 -31.61
N LEU A 378 -1.25 2.72 -30.89
CA LEU A 378 -2.16 2.88 -29.77
C LEU A 378 -3.60 2.81 -30.28
N THR A 379 -4.30 1.74 -29.93
CA THR A 379 -5.71 1.51 -30.27
C THR A 379 -6.67 2.15 -29.28
N ASN A 380 -6.18 2.49 -28.08
CA ASN A 380 -6.98 3.12 -27.04
C ASN A 380 -7.07 4.64 -27.28
N ASP A 381 -8.21 5.07 -27.81
CA ASP A 381 -8.49 6.50 -28.12
C ASP A 381 -8.39 7.41 -26.87
N ILE A 382 -8.71 6.92 -25.69
CA ILE A 382 -8.64 7.69 -24.44
C ILE A 382 -7.20 8.09 -24.16
N VAL A 383 -6.28 7.12 -24.17
CA VAL A 383 -4.85 7.37 -23.92
C VAL A 383 -4.28 8.33 -24.95
N ALA A 384 -4.58 8.10 -26.25
CA ALA A 384 -4.14 8.97 -27.33
C ALA A 384 -4.60 10.42 -27.14
N ARG A 385 -5.83 10.64 -26.65
CA ARG A 385 -6.35 11.98 -26.32
C ARG A 385 -5.64 12.56 -25.11
N LEU A 386 -5.51 11.81 -24.00
CA LEU A 386 -4.88 12.28 -22.78
C LEU A 386 -3.43 12.72 -23.00
N CYS A 387 -2.63 11.93 -23.71
CA CYS A 387 -1.24 12.24 -24.02
C CYS A 387 -1.06 13.51 -24.85
N ASN A 388 -2.07 13.95 -25.60
CA ASN A 388 -2.00 15.14 -26.43
C ASN A 388 -2.40 16.45 -25.72
N PHE A 389 -2.97 16.41 -24.51
CA PHE A 389 -3.26 17.65 -23.79
C PHE A 389 -1.99 18.31 -23.25
N PRO A 390 -1.80 19.63 -23.56
CA PRO A 390 -0.57 20.32 -23.20
C PRO A 390 -0.37 20.56 -21.71
N ASN A 391 -1.40 20.43 -20.90
CA ASN A 391 -1.46 20.68 -19.47
C ASN A 391 -1.74 19.40 -18.67
N LEU A 392 -1.56 18.22 -19.29
CA LEU A 392 -1.73 16.94 -18.64
C LEU A 392 -0.41 16.16 -18.64
N ILE A 393 -0.13 15.49 -17.54
CA ILE A 393 0.89 14.43 -17.42
C ILE A 393 0.17 13.13 -17.08
N LEU A 394 0.46 12.08 -17.84
CA LEU A 394 0.06 10.71 -17.57
C LEU A 394 1.29 9.88 -17.25
N THR A 395 1.23 9.10 -16.18
CA THR A 395 2.25 8.11 -15.80
C THR A 395 1.61 6.73 -15.70
N SER A 396 2.40 5.67 -15.76
CA SER A 396 1.92 4.31 -15.96
C SER A 396 1.74 3.56 -14.63
N HIS A 397 0.83 4.07 -13.78
CA HIS A 397 0.48 3.46 -12.48
C HIS A 397 1.73 3.12 -11.65
N GLN A 398 2.67 4.07 -11.55
CA GLN A 398 3.99 3.88 -10.98
C GLN A 398 4.19 4.56 -9.62
N ALA A 399 3.15 5.16 -9.04
CA ALA A 399 3.27 5.91 -7.78
C ALA A 399 3.86 5.09 -6.62
N PHE A 400 3.72 3.77 -6.66
CA PHE A 400 4.32 2.85 -5.67
C PHE A 400 5.81 2.57 -5.93
N PHE A 401 6.34 2.88 -7.10
CA PHE A 401 7.62 2.36 -7.60
C PHE A 401 8.82 3.09 -6.99
N THR A 402 9.06 2.85 -5.70
CA THR A 402 10.25 3.29 -4.97
C THR A 402 10.94 2.08 -4.32
N ARG A 403 12.23 2.21 -4.01
CA ARG A 403 12.99 1.15 -3.35
C ARG A 403 12.34 0.73 -2.03
N GLU A 404 11.95 1.69 -1.21
CA GLU A 404 11.34 1.50 0.10
C GLU A 404 10.00 0.78 -0.02
N ALA A 405 9.18 1.15 -0.99
CA ALA A 405 7.89 0.50 -1.24
C ALA A 405 8.08 -0.94 -1.73
N LEU A 406 8.98 -1.17 -2.69
CA LEU A 406 9.26 -2.52 -3.22
C LEU A 406 9.85 -3.44 -2.15
N GLN A 407 10.73 -2.92 -1.30
CA GLN A 407 11.28 -3.66 -0.17
C GLN A 407 10.20 -4.01 0.86
N ALA A 408 9.30 -3.07 1.18
CA ALA A 408 8.18 -3.30 2.07
C ALA A 408 7.19 -4.33 1.48
N ILE A 409 6.86 -4.21 0.18
CA ILE A 409 6.00 -5.16 -0.53
C ILE A 409 6.59 -6.58 -0.46
N ALA A 410 7.87 -6.74 -0.79
CA ALA A 410 8.52 -8.03 -0.76
C ALA A 410 8.54 -8.61 0.68
N SER A 411 8.93 -7.81 1.68
CA SER A 411 8.99 -8.24 3.07
C SER A 411 7.63 -8.68 3.62
N VAL A 412 6.56 -7.89 3.36
CA VAL A 412 5.20 -8.23 3.81
C VAL A 412 4.66 -9.45 3.07
N THR A 413 4.91 -9.59 1.77
CA THR A 413 4.49 -10.78 1.00
C THR A 413 5.18 -12.04 1.51
N MET A 414 6.48 -11.98 1.82
CA MET A 414 7.22 -13.09 2.38
C MET A 414 6.77 -13.42 3.81
N GLU A 415 6.45 -12.42 4.63
CA GLU A 415 5.87 -12.64 5.96
C GLU A 415 4.47 -13.28 5.88
N ASN A 416 3.65 -12.89 4.90
CA ASN A 416 2.36 -13.53 4.63
C ASN A 416 2.55 -15.01 4.27
N SER A 417 3.56 -15.35 3.46
CA SER A 417 3.87 -16.75 3.11
C SER A 417 4.29 -17.55 4.35
N ARG A 418 5.09 -16.96 5.24
CA ARG A 418 5.48 -17.56 6.52
C ARG A 418 4.26 -17.77 7.42
N ASN A 419 3.42 -16.74 7.58
CA ASN A 419 2.25 -16.83 8.44
C ASN A 419 1.28 -17.93 7.97
N PHE A 420 1.14 -18.11 6.65
CA PHE A 420 0.35 -19.21 6.10
C PHE A 420 1.00 -20.56 6.41
N ASN A 421 2.29 -20.73 6.15
CA ASN A 421 3.02 -21.98 6.32
C ASN A 421 3.09 -22.44 7.79
N GLU A 422 3.17 -21.47 8.73
CA GLU A 422 3.22 -21.71 10.17
C GLU A 422 1.81 -21.65 10.84
N SER A 423 0.73 -21.46 10.08
CA SER A 423 -0.65 -21.29 10.58
C SER A 423 -0.79 -20.17 11.62
N LEU A 424 -0.15 -19.04 11.36
CA LEU A 424 -0.20 -17.84 12.20
C LEU A 424 -1.32 -16.89 11.76
N PRO A 425 -1.78 -15.98 12.63
CA PRO A 425 -2.80 -15.00 12.28
C PRO A 425 -2.36 -14.06 11.15
N TYR A 426 -3.25 -13.78 10.20
CA TYR A 426 -2.96 -12.92 9.03
C TYR A 426 -3.27 -11.44 9.28
N GLY A 427 -4.07 -11.13 10.30
CA GLY A 427 -4.45 -9.74 10.63
C GLY A 427 -5.13 -9.02 9.47
N GLN A 428 -4.61 -7.83 9.12
CA GLN A 428 -5.14 -6.98 8.04
C GLN A 428 -4.76 -7.47 6.62
N ALA A 429 -3.89 -8.46 6.51
CA ALA A 429 -3.47 -9.00 5.22
C ALA A 429 -4.56 -9.90 4.60
N GLU A 430 -5.42 -10.51 5.41
CA GLU A 430 -6.45 -11.41 4.92
C GLU A 430 -7.56 -10.66 4.19
N VAL A 431 -7.87 -11.11 2.98
CA VAL A 431 -9.03 -10.67 2.19
C VAL A 431 -10.21 -11.54 2.58
N LYS A 432 -11.28 -10.91 3.09
CA LYS A 432 -12.48 -11.60 3.64
C LYS A 432 -13.64 -11.59 2.65
#